data_6f1f254b68829a95cdcf98ab74d68caa
#
_entry.id   6f1f254b68829a95cdcf98ab74d68caa
#
_cell.length_a   1.000
_cell.length_b   1.000
_cell.length_c   1.000
_cell.angle_alpha   90.00
_cell.angle_beta   90.00
_cell.angle_gamma   90.00
#
_symmetry.space_group_name_H-M   'P 1'
#
loop_
_entity.id
_entity.type
_entity.pdbx_description
1 polymer ?
#
loop_
_entity_poly.entity_id
_entity_poly.type
_entity_poly.pdbx_seq_one_letter_code
_entity_poly.pdbx_strand_id
1 'polypeptide(L)'
;MPNLAFTTQAARPPRRGLFFFCALLLTCCASLFACAAPKAAAPARIKVLIVDGYGNHDWQRTTALTRAILERADRFDISVATAPAQITDPAYGAWCPDFKHFDVVVQTCNDINRSGPPWPAPAREAFVRFVHDGGGVFILHSGNNAFPQWEEYNRIIGLGWRPKSYGCALRLRADESIERTPPGEGAGTSHGERTDRVIHHLGDHPIHAGLPRAWKTPLIEVYTHARGPAENLTVLSYAEEPHTGERWPIEWTVAYGQGRVYNSTFGHVWRDEKDPVDMRCAGFQTLMVRAVQWLAKRPVDETVPGDFPDEGAVRLRE
;
A
#
# COMPACT_ATOMS: atom_id res chain seq x y z
N MET A 1 -34.64 6.14 -67.46
CA MET A 1 -34.28 6.15 -68.87
C MET A 1 -32.88 6.72 -68.99
N PRO A 2 -31.99 6.19 -69.86
CA PRO A 2 -32.04 4.88 -70.50
C PRO A 2 -30.89 3.94 -70.11
N ASN A 3 -31.12 2.68 -70.40
CA ASN A 3 -30.22 1.56 -70.57
C ASN A 3 -29.07 1.81 -71.57
N LEU A 4 -27.97 1.10 -71.38
CA LEU A 4 -27.29 0.47 -72.52
C LEU A 4 -26.45 -0.73 -72.00
N ALA A 5 -26.83 -1.88 -72.53
CA ALA A 5 -26.13 -3.16 -72.45
C ALA A 5 -25.17 -3.28 -73.67
N PHE A 6 -24.42 -4.35 -73.70
CA PHE A 6 -23.61 -5.05 -74.70
C PHE A 6 -22.17 -5.15 -74.38
N THR A 7 -21.38 -6.23 -74.57
CA THR A 7 -21.63 -7.54 -75.20
C THR A 7 -20.42 -8.45 -74.83
N THR A 8 -20.70 -9.70 -74.80
CA THR A 8 -19.71 -10.83 -74.67
C THR A 8 -18.81 -10.94 -75.92
N GLN A 9 -17.56 -11.27 -75.71
CA GLN A 9 -16.79 -11.93 -76.76
C GLN A 9 -15.85 -13.00 -76.18
N ALA A 10 -16.13 -14.22 -76.57
CA ALA A 10 -15.30 -15.41 -76.31
C ALA A 10 -14.20 -15.53 -77.37
N ALA A 11 -13.02 -15.91 -77.01
CA ALA A 11 -11.99 -16.34 -77.97
C ALA A 11 -11.26 -17.61 -77.41
N ARG A 12 -11.04 -18.50 -78.35
CA ARG A 12 -10.56 -19.90 -78.21
C ARG A 12 -9.06 -20.01 -77.91
N PRO A 13 -8.59 -21.22 -77.50
CA PRO A 13 -7.24 -21.51 -77.04
C PRO A 13 -6.26 -21.91 -78.19
N PRO A 14 -4.97 -21.89 -77.97
CA PRO A 14 -4.07 -22.75 -78.72
C PRO A 14 -3.14 -23.67 -77.89
N ARG A 15 -3.14 -24.85 -78.31
CA ARG A 15 -2.10 -25.87 -78.52
C ARG A 15 -1.02 -26.15 -77.46
N ARG A 16 -0.99 -27.41 -77.11
CA ARG A 16 0.00 -28.20 -76.38
C ARG A 16 1.42 -28.07 -76.97
N GLY A 17 2.35 -27.79 -76.11
CA GLY A 17 3.79 -28.04 -76.31
C GLY A 17 4.33 -28.85 -75.13
N LEU A 18 4.76 -30.04 -75.43
CA LEU A 18 5.34 -31.01 -74.49
C LEU A 18 6.84 -30.66 -74.32
N PHE A 19 7.24 -30.22 -73.17
CA PHE A 19 8.65 -30.12 -72.82
C PHE A 19 8.94 -30.94 -71.54
N PHE A 20 9.74 -31.96 -71.71
CA PHE A 20 10.38 -32.68 -70.63
C PHE A 20 11.35 -31.75 -69.92
N PHE A 21 11.17 -31.53 -68.64
CA PHE A 21 12.25 -31.00 -67.82
C PHE A 21 12.49 -31.89 -66.61
N CYS A 22 13.74 -32.30 -66.52
CA CYS A 22 14.30 -33.07 -65.42
C CYS A 22 14.05 -32.38 -64.09
N ALA A 23 13.41 -33.09 -63.15
CA ALA A 23 13.29 -32.68 -61.77
C ALA A 23 14.62 -32.96 -61.02
N LEU A 24 15.40 -31.93 -60.75
CA LEU A 24 16.50 -31.96 -59.81
C LEU A 24 15.93 -31.67 -58.41
N LEU A 25 15.80 -32.69 -57.59
CA LEU A 25 15.45 -32.60 -56.19
C LEU A 25 16.58 -31.93 -55.40
N LEU A 26 16.50 -30.62 -55.16
CA LEU A 26 17.29 -29.94 -54.11
C LEU A 26 16.53 -30.06 -52.80
N THR A 27 16.95 -30.98 -51.94
CA THR A 27 16.54 -31.04 -50.54
C THR A 27 17.18 -29.89 -49.79
N CYS A 28 16.46 -28.79 -49.63
CA CYS A 28 16.86 -27.69 -48.77
C CYS A 28 16.55 -28.07 -47.30
N CYS A 29 17.57 -28.54 -46.55
CA CYS A 29 17.50 -28.67 -45.10
C CYS A 29 17.38 -27.26 -44.51
N ALA A 30 16.16 -26.77 -44.29
CA ALA A 30 15.90 -25.59 -43.46
C ALA A 30 16.13 -25.98 -42.01
N SER A 31 17.32 -25.73 -41.51
CA SER A 31 17.61 -25.77 -40.05
C SER A 31 16.83 -24.67 -39.39
N LEU A 32 15.71 -25.02 -38.74
CA LEU A 32 14.95 -24.13 -37.85
C LEU A 32 15.83 -23.86 -36.61
N PHE A 33 16.62 -22.80 -36.67
CA PHE A 33 17.16 -22.21 -35.46
C PHE A 33 15.98 -21.60 -34.69
N ALA A 34 15.41 -22.36 -33.76
CA ALA A 34 14.51 -21.83 -32.76
C ALA A 34 15.32 -20.86 -31.88
N CYS A 35 15.27 -19.56 -32.19
CA CYS A 35 15.79 -18.53 -31.33
C CYS A 35 14.95 -18.58 -30.05
N ALA A 36 15.44 -19.22 -29.00
CA ALA A 36 14.80 -19.15 -27.69
C ALA A 36 14.76 -17.67 -27.27
N ALA A 37 13.56 -17.13 -27.13
CA ALA A 37 13.38 -15.77 -26.59
C ALA A 37 14.12 -15.68 -25.24
N PRO A 38 14.89 -14.62 -24.98
CA PRO A 38 15.57 -14.46 -23.73
C PRO A 38 14.53 -14.52 -22.60
N LYS A 39 14.74 -15.42 -21.64
CA LYS A 39 13.91 -15.53 -20.45
C LYS A 39 13.88 -14.14 -19.78
N ALA A 40 12.73 -13.52 -19.71
CA ALA A 40 12.59 -12.21 -19.05
C ALA A 40 13.25 -12.30 -17.67
N ALA A 41 14.16 -11.37 -17.38
CA ALA A 41 14.78 -11.30 -16.06
C ALA A 41 13.66 -11.12 -15.02
N ALA A 42 13.78 -11.85 -13.91
CA ALA A 42 12.85 -11.66 -12.80
C ALA A 42 12.83 -10.16 -12.40
N PRO A 43 11.66 -9.59 -12.11
CA PRO A 43 11.59 -8.20 -11.71
C PRO A 43 12.45 -7.96 -10.46
N ALA A 44 13.18 -6.84 -10.44
CA ALA A 44 14.00 -6.47 -9.28
C ALA A 44 13.12 -6.42 -8.03
N ARG A 45 13.63 -6.97 -6.92
CA ARG A 45 12.95 -6.96 -5.62
C ARG A 45 12.75 -5.51 -5.14
N ILE A 46 11.66 -5.27 -4.43
CA ILE A 46 11.36 -3.96 -3.84
C ILE A 46 12.17 -3.82 -2.55
N LYS A 47 12.93 -2.75 -2.43
CA LYS A 47 13.74 -2.45 -1.25
C LYS A 47 12.90 -1.74 -0.19
N VAL A 48 12.73 -2.37 0.96
CA VAL A 48 11.91 -1.87 2.06
C VAL A 48 12.79 -1.58 3.27
N LEU A 49 12.65 -0.39 3.84
CA LEU A 49 13.24 -0.03 5.12
C LEU A 49 12.15 0.03 6.18
N ILE A 50 12.23 -0.79 7.21
CA ILE A 50 11.41 -0.64 8.41
C ILE A 50 12.15 0.30 9.36
N VAL A 51 11.50 1.39 9.77
CA VAL A 51 12.03 2.33 10.77
C VAL A 51 11.28 2.12 12.07
N ASP A 52 12.01 1.68 13.10
CA ASP A 52 11.51 1.39 14.44
C ASP A 52 12.38 2.04 15.53
N GLY A 53 12.25 1.62 16.81
CA GLY A 53 13.15 2.00 17.89
C GLY A 53 12.45 2.37 19.19
N TYR A 54 11.25 2.94 19.12
CA TYR A 54 10.47 3.30 20.31
C TYR A 54 8.99 3.51 19.98
N GLY A 55 8.17 3.42 21.01
CA GLY A 55 6.71 3.61 20.92
C GLY A 55 6.04 3.19 22.23
N ASN A 56 4.76 3.49 22.33
CA ASN A 56 3.92 3.00 23.44
C ASN A 56 3.45 1.56 23.21
N HIS A 57 3.54 1.05 21.99
CA HIS A 57 3.25 -0.33 21.59
C HIS A 57 4.49 -1.23 21.67
N ASP A 58 4.33 -2.52 21.42
CA ASP A 58 5.44 -3.46 21.28
C ASP A 58 6.05 -3.31 19.87
N TRP A 59 6.92 -2.31 19.72
CA TRP A 59 7.54 -2.01 18.44
C TRP A 59 8.47 -3.11 17.94
N GLN A 60 9.17 -3.83 18.84
CA GLN A 60 10.06 -4.94 18.46
C GLN A 60 9.25 -6.05 17.80
N ARG A 61 8.13 -6.42 18.42
CA ARG A 61 7.25 -7.45 17.89
C ARG A 61 6.52 -6.98 16.62
N THR A 62 6.12 -5.72 16.57
CA THR A 62 5.55 -5.12 15.33
C THR A 62 6.53 -5.23 14.18
N THR A 63 7.80 -4.89 14.37
CA THR A 63 8.86 -5.02 13.36
C THR A 63 9.06 -6.47 12.94
N ALA A 64 9.13 -7.41 13.88
CA ALA A 64 9.32 -8.83 13.59
C ALA A 64 8.17 -9.41 12.76
N LEU A 65 6.92 -9.08 13.12
CA LEU A 65 5.73 -9.55 12.40
C LEU A 65 5.61 -8.90 11.02
N THR A 66 5.84 -7.59 10.91
CA THR A 66 5.86 -6.87 9.62
C THR A 66 6.87 -7.48 8.67
N ARG A 67 8.09 -7.74 9.18
CA ARG A 67 9.16 -8.39 8.41
C ARG A 67 8.73 -9.78 7.95
N ALA A 68 8.18 -10.62 8.84
CA ALA A 68 7.75 -11.96 8.51
C ALA A 68 6.63 -12.00 7.45
N ILE A 69 5.67 -11.06 7.51
CA ILE A 69 4.61 -10.91 6.50
C ILE A 69 5.20 -10.60 5.13
N LEU A 70 6.11 -9.63 5.06
CA LEU A 70 6.72 -9.21 3.80
C LEU A 70 7.69 -10.27 3.24
N GLU A 71 8.48 -10.95 4.08
CA GLU A 71 9.39 -12.02 3.67
C GLU A 71 8.63 -13.19 3.02
N ARG A 72 7.45 -13.54 3.54
CA ARG A 72 6.61 -14.61 2.95
C ARG A 72 6.15 -14.32 1.52
N ALA A 73 6.02 -13.07 1.15
CA ALA A 73 5.64 -12.68 -0.21
C ALA A 73 6.77 -12.85 -1.23
N ASP A 74 8.01 -13.11 -0.77
CA ASP A 74 9.22 -13.39 -1.57
C ASP A 74 9.49 -12.40 -2.71
N ARG A 75 9.22 -11.12 -2.51
CA ARG A 75 9.43 -10.04 -3.48
C ARG A 75 10.06 -8.78 -2.92
N PHE A 76 10.43 -8.80 -1.65
CA PHE A 76 10.98 -7.66 -0.93
C PHE A 76 12.39 -7.95 -0.37
N ASP A 77 13.27 -6.94 -0.44
CA ASP A 77 14.53 -6.90 0.28
C ASP A 77 14.36 -5.97 1.47
N ILE A 78 14.40 -6.52 2.69
CA ILE A 78 13.98 -5.83 3.90
C ILE A 78 15.19 -5.50 4.77
N SER A 79 15.31 -4.22 5.11
CA SER A 79 16.26 -3.71 6.10
C SER A 79 15.52 -3.07 7.26
N VAL A 80 16.18 -2.94 8.40
CA VAL A 80 15.65 -2.26 9.59
C VAL A 80 16.62 -1.18 10.04
N ALA A 81 16.10 0.00 10.37
CA ALA A 81 16.83 1.09 10.98
C ALA A 81 16.19 1.45 12.31
N THR A 82 16.83 1.08 13.40
CA THR A 82 16.33 1.35 14.76
C THR A 82 16.76 2.74 15.19
N ALA A 83 15.78 3.62 15.44
CA ALA A 83 16.03 4.96 15.94
C ALA A 83 16.43 4.92 17.43
N PRO A 84 17.43 5.71 17.86
CA PRO A 84 17.81 5.79 19.27
C PRO A 84 16.65 6.32 20.12
N ALA A 85 16.35 5.62 21.20
CA ALA A 85 15.22 5.93 22.08
C ALA A 85 15.47 7.14 23.00
N GLN A 86 16.69 7.69 23.01
CA GLN A 86 17.06 8.81 23.89
C GLN A 86 18.00 9.79 23.20
N ILE A 87 17.83 11.08 23.47
CA ILE A 87 18.73 12.14 22.96
C ILE A 87 20.16 11.97 23.51
N THR A 88 20.31 11.40 24.68
CA THR A 88 21.60 11.14 25.33
C THR A 88 22.34 9.93 24.74
N ASP A 89 21.71 9.17 23.86
CA ASP A 89 22.37 8.08 23.15
C ASP A 89 23.48 8.67 22.23
N PRO A 90 24.74 8.21 22.34
CA PRO A 90 25.81 8.70 21.47
C PRO A 90 25.52 8.58 19.98
N ALA A 91 24.71 7.61 19.57
CA ALA A 91 24.30 7.41 18.18
C ALA A 91 23.21 8.40 17.71
N TYR A 92 22.51 9.09 18.64
CA TYR A 92 21.35 9.90 18.29
C TYR A 92 21.66 10.95 17.23
N GLY A 93 22.67 11.78 17.44
CA GLY A 93 22.98 12.88 16.52
C GLY A 93 23.42 12.43 15.13
N ALA A 94 24.01 11.24 15.02
CA ALA A 94 24.47 10.65 13.77
C ALA A 94 23.42 9.74 13.10
N TRP A 95 22.32 9.43 13.78
CA TRP A 95 21.30 8.56 13.22
C TRP A 95 20.56 9.25 12.07
N CYS A 96 20.81 8.77 10.87
CA CYS A 96 20.18 9.24 9.65
C CYS A 96 20.20 8.12 8.61
N PRO A 97 19.14 7.31 8.51
CA PRO A 97 19.08 6.27 7.50
C PRO A 97 19.20 6.84 6.09
N ASP A 98 19.89 6.11 5.21
CA ASP A 98 19.98 6.50 3.80
C ASP A 98 18.71 6.11 3.04
N PHE A 99 17.63 6.85 3.29
CA PHE A 99 16.29 6.59 2.76
C PHE A 99 16.28 6.42 1.24
N LYS A 100 17.12 7.16 0.51
CA LYS A 100 17.16 7.14 -0.97
C LYS A 100 17.52 5.78 -1.58
N HIS A 101 18.12 4.87 -0.79
CA HIS A 101 18.44 3.52 -1.24
C HIS A 101 17.24 2.56 -1.21
N PHE A 102 16.09 3.01 -0.72
CA PHE A 102 14.90 2.21 -0.58
C PHE A 102 13.77 2.72 -1.48
N ASP A 103 12.90 1.82 -1.88
CA ASP A 103 11.68 2.14 -2.62
C ASP A 103 10.56 2.55 -1.66
N VAL A 104 10.52 1.90 -0.48
CA VAL A 104 9.46 2.10 0.54
C VAL A 104 10.06 2.14 1.93
N VAL A 105 9.55 3.07 2.75
CA VAL A 105 9.78 3.12 4.20
C VAL A 105 8.50 2.70 4.92
N VAL A 106 8.59 1.69 5.80
CA VAL A 106 7.54 1.35 6.76
C VAL A 106 7.88 2.01 8.09
N GLN A 107 7.07 2.96 8.53
CA GLN A 107 7.31 3.78 9.72
C GLN A 107 6.44 3.27 10.88
N THR A 108 7.08 2.84 11.98
CA THR A 108 6.43 2.30 13.18
C THR A 108 6.78 3.06 14.47
N CYS A 109 7.82 3.93 14.44
CA CYS A 109 8.17 4.74 15.59
C CYS A 109 7.05 5.70 15.98
N ASN A 110 6.84 5.92 17.25
CA ASN A 110 6.07 7.05 17.75
C ASN A 110 6.63 7.59 19.08
N ASP A 111 6.47 8.88 19.30
CA ASP A 111 6.89 9.61 20.49
C ASP A 111 5.70 9.97 21.42
N ILE A 112 4.55 9.34 21.21
CA ILE A 112 3.38 9.57 22.06
C ILE A 112 3.73 9.29 23.53
N ASN A 113 3.22 10.11 24.43
CA ASN A 113 3.52 10.03 25.86
C ASN A 113 5.03 10.08 26.18
N ARG A 114 5.82 10.72 25.31
CA ARG A 114 7.29 10.81 25.43
C ARG A 114 7.97 9.44 25.44
N SER A 115 7.45 8.50 24.67
CA SER A 115 8.06 7.17 24.49
C SER A 115 9.44 7.21 23.82
N GLY A 116 9.83 8.34 23.24
CA GLY A 116 11.12 8.60 22.64
C GLY A 116 11.29 10.06 22.20
N PRO A 117 12.48 10.45 21.71
CA PRO A 117 12.72 11.79 21.15
C PRO A 117 12.18 11.92 19.74
N PRO A 118 12.00 13.15 19.22
CA PRO A 118 11.84 13.33 17.78
C PRO A 118 13.10 12.81 17.06
N TRP A 119 12.98 12.45 15.78
CA TRP A 119 14.16 12.12 14.99
C TRP A 119 15.12 13.32 14.89
N PRO A 120 16.45 13.12 14.78
CA PRO A 120 17.41 14.18 14.54
C PRO A 120 17.06 14.99 13.28
N ALA A 121 17.39 16.27 13.27
CA ALA A 121 17.06 17.15 12.14
C ALA A 121 17.54 16.60 10.78
N PRO A 122 18.78 16.10 10.63
CA PRO A 122 19.23 15.52 9.35
C PRO A 122 18.36 14.35 8.88
N ALA A 123 17.93 13.46 9.80
CA ALA A 123 17.05 12.34 9.47
C ALA A 123 15.65 12.81 9.04
N ARG A 124 15.09 13.81 9.74
CA ARG A 124 13.79 14.41 9.37
C ARG A 124 13.83 15.03 7.98
N GLU A 125 14.87 15.82 7.68
CA GLU A 125 15.05 16.45 6.39
C GLU A 125 15.25 15.40 5.26
N ALA A 126 16.05 14.36 5.53
CA ALA A 126 16.27 13.30 4.57
C ALA A 126 14.98 12.51 4.29
N PHE A 127 14.18 12.24 5.33
CA PHE A 127 12.87 11.58 5.18
C PHE A 127 11.88 12.42 4.37
N VAL A 128 11.75 13.72 4.66
CA VAL A 128 10.89 14.63 3.90
C VAL A 128 11.31 14.68 2.43
N ARG A 129 12.61 14.82 2.15
CA ARG A 129 13.12 14.78 0.77
C ARG A 129 12.81 13.46 0.08
N PHE A 130 13.04 12.33 0.76
CA PHE A 130 12.73 11.01 0.22
C PHE A 130 11.28 10.92 -0.25
N VAL A 131 10.33 11.33 0.58
CA VAL A 131 8.90 11.31 0.22
C VAL A 131 8.62 12.29 -0.91
N HIS A 132 9.06 13.54 -0.77
CA HIS A 132 8.84 14.58 -1.77
C HIS A 132 9.34 14.17 -3.17
N ASP A 133 10.49 13.52 -3.24
CA ASP A 133 11.14 13.13 -4.49
C ASP A 133 10.60 11.81 -5.07
N GLY A 134 9.61 11.22 -4.44
CA GLY A 134 8.87 10.09 -5.01
C GLY A 134 8.95 8.77 -4.25
N GLY A 135 9.58 8.74 -3.08
CA GLY A 135 9.60 7.58 -2.21
C GLY A 135 8.22 7.19 -1.68
N GLY A 136 8.02 5.91 -1.40
CA GLY A 136 6.81 5.38 -0.80
C GLY A 136 6.91 5.31 0.71
N VAL A 137 5.84 5.64 1.44
CA VAL A 137 5.80 5.51 2.90
C VAL A 137 4.55 4.77 3.35
N PHE A 138 4.74 3.72 4.13
CA PHE A 138 3.69 3.04 4.86
C PHE A 138 3.74 3.48 6.33
N ILE A 139 2.73 4.20 6.78
CA ILE A 139 2.54 4.54 8.19
C ILE A 139 1.72 3.45 8.83
N LEU A 140 2.37 2.62 9.62
CA LEU A 140 1.75 1.45 10.23
C LEU A 140 1.21 1.81 11.61
N HIS A 141 -0.10 1.67 11.79
CA HIS A 141 -0.81 1.80 13.07
C HIS A 141 -0.33 3.01 13.89
N SER A 142 0.34 2.74 15.00
CA SER A 142 0.83 3.77 15.93
C SER A 142 1.85 4.76 15.32
N GLY A 143 2.37 4.49 14.14
CA GLY A 143 3.17 5.46 13.39
C GLY A 143 2.41 6.75 13.08
N ASN A 144 1.07 6.71 12.97
CA ASN A 144 0.27 7.91 12.77
C ASN A 144 0.11 8.76 14.07
N ASN A 145 0.51 8.22 15.22
CA ASN A 145 0.52 8.95 16.49
C ASN A 145 1.81 9.79 16.66
N ALA A 146 2.83 9.53 15.83
CA ALA A 146 4.15 10.11 15.98
C ALA A 146 4.20 11.62 15.70
N PHE A 147 5.17 12.26 16.32
CA PHE A 147 5.72 13.57 15.99
C PHE A 147 4.69 14.70 15.83
N PRO A 148 3.85 14.97 16.82
CA PRO A 148 2.80 15.99 16.72
C PRO A 148 3.33 17.41 16.46
N GLN A 149 4.60 17.67 16.83
CA GLN A 149 5.25 18.96 16.63
C GLN A 149 6.01 19.05 15.30
N TRP A 150 6.07 17.99 14.51
CA TRP A 150 6.74 18.00 13.23
C TRP A 150 5.70 18.21 12.11
N GLU A 151 5.58 19.47 11.66
CA GLU A 151 4.55 19.90 10.73
C GLU A 151 4.56 19.11 9.42
N GLU A 152 5.76 18.92 8.81
CA GLU A 152 5.87 18.16 7.56
C GLU A 152 5.45 16.69 7.71
N TYR A 153 5.76 16.07 8.86
CA TYR A 153 5.28 14.72 9.13
C TYR A 153 3.74 14.68 9.19
N ASN A 154 3.11 15.68 9.80
CA ASN A 154 1.65 15.75 9.86
C ASN A 154 1.03 15.93 8.46
N ARG A 155 1.68 16.67 7.57
CA ARG A 155 1.26 16.78 6.16
C ARG A 155 1.41 15.45 5.42
N ILE A 156 2.52 14.73 5.67
CA ILE A 156 2.80 13.43 5.07
C ILE A 156 1.76 12.39 5.51
N ILE A 157 1.42 12.32 6.79
CA ILE A 157 0.47 11.32 7.28
C ILE A 157 -1.01 11.70 7.07
N GLY A 158 -1.31 12.99 6.89
CA GLY A 158 -2.65 13.52 6.66
C GLY A 158 -3.55 13.54 7.90
N LEU A 159 -3.70 12.43 8.58
CA LEU A 159 -4.45 12.27 9.83
C LEU A 159 -3.61 11.48 10.85
N GLY A 160 -3.75 11.81 12.12
CA GLY A 160 -3.06 11.12 13.20
C GLY A 160 -3.75 11.30 14.54
N TRP A 161 -3.16 10.77 15.59
CA TRP A 161 -3.66 10.91 16.96
C TRP A 161 -3.33 12.30 17.49
N ARG A 162 -4.30 13.22 17.41
CA ARG A 162 -4.10 14.65 17.72
C ARG A 162 -5.26 15.18 18.58
N PRO A 163 -5.03 16.25 19.36
CA PRO A 163 -6.09 16.92 20.11
C PRO A 163 -7.11 17.61 19.18
N LYS A 164 -8.30 17.90 19.68
CA LYS A 164 -9.39 18.50 18.88
C LYS A 164 -9.02 19.84 18.24
N SER A 165 -8.09 20.56 18.80
CA SER A 165 -7.61 21.84 18.27
C SER A 165 -6.70 21.71 17.06
N TYR A 166 -6.22 20.50 16.74
CA TYR A 166 -5.26 20.26 15.66
C TYR A 166 -5.95 19.81 14.37
N GLY A 167 -5.86 20.62 13.32
CA GLY A 167 -6.38 20.25 12.01
C GLY A 167 -7.86 19.84 11.98
N CYS A 168 -8.30 19.23 10.89
CA CYS A 168 -9.66 18.71 10.77
C CYS A 168 -9.73 17.21 11.10
N ALA A 169 -10.93 16.72 11.42
CA ALA A 169 -11.25 15.29 11.38
C ALA A 169 -12.08 14.98 10.13
N LEU A 170 -11.98 13.74 9.64
CA LEU A 170 -12.79 13.25 8.54
C LEU A 170 -13.72 12.16 9.04
N ARG A 171 -14.98 12.22 8.63
CA ARG A 171 -16.00 11.20 8.87
C ARG A 171 -16.75 10.93 7.56
N LEU A 172 -17.29 9.73 7.40
CA LEU A 172 -18.12 9.41 6.24
C LEU A 172 -19.60 9.52 6.61
N ARG A 173 -20.36 10.15 5.70
CA ARG A 173 -21.83 10.14 5.77
C ARG A 173 -22.37 8.81 5.26
N ALA A 174 -23.69 8.63 5.39
CA ALA A 174 -24.38 7.44 4.90
C ALA A 174 -24.24 7.22 3.38
N ASP A 175 -24.10 8.31 2.63
CA ASP A 175 -23.86 8.30 1.18
C ASP A 175 -22.37 8.17 0.80
N GLU A 176 -21.52 7.85 1.77
CA GLU A 176 -20.06 7.73 1.65
C GLU A 176 -19.32 9.04 1.33
N SER A 177 -20.01 10.17 1.29
CA SER A 177 -19.38 11.48 1.17
C SER A 177 -18.57 11.83 2.43
N ILE A 178 -17.47 12.56 2.23
CA ILE A 178 -16.59 12.98 3.34
C ILE A 178 -17.13 14.24 4.00
N GLU A 179 -17.35 14.15 5.31
CA GLU A 179 -17.60 15.28 6.18
C GLU A 179 -16.31 15.70 6.90
N ARG A 180 -16.04 17.01 6.91
CA ARG A 180 -14.89 17.59 7.60
C ARG A 180 -15.34 18.32 8.85
N THR A 181 -14.83 17.89 10.00
CA THR A 181 -15.01 18.62 11.28
C THR A 181 -13.85 19.59 11.47
N PRO A 182 -14.09 20.91 11.57
CA PRO A 182 -13.03 21.90 11.71
C PRO A 182 -12.20 21.75 13.00
N PRO A 183 -10.99 22.37 13.07
CA PRO A 183 -10.24 22.47 14.31
C PRO A 183 -11.07 23.14 15.42
N GLY A 184 -10.99 22.61 16.63
CA GLY A 184 -11.73 23.13 17.79
C GLY A 184 -13.16 22.59 17.94
N GLU A 185 -13.73 21.98 16.91
CA GLU A 185 -15.06 21.34 16.94
C GLU A 185 -14.95 19.83 17.15
N GLY A 186 -16.02 19.19 17.62
CA GLY A 186 -16.05 17.76 17.91
C GLY A 186 -15.10 17.33 19.03
N ALA A 187 -14.39 16.22 18.86
CA ALA A 187 -13.47 15.66 19.84
C ALA A 187 -12.01 15.58 19.31
N GLY A 188 -11.06 15.31 20.19
CA GLY A 188 -9.74 14.82 19.82
C GLY A 188 -9.78 13.36 19.40
N THR A 189 -8.71 12.87 18.82
CA THR A 189 -8.63 11.47 18.42
C THR A 189 -8.77 10.54 19.62
N SER A 190 -9.60 9.52 19.46
CA SER A 190 -9.86 8.48 20.45
C SER A 190 -10.22 7.19 19.71
N HIS A 191 -10.36 6.10 20.43
CA HIS A 191 -11.00 4.87 19.96
C HIS A 191 -11.84 4.28 21.10
N GLY A 192 -12.85 3.51 20.73
CA GLY A 192 -13.64 2.70 21.67
C GLY A 192 -12.98 1.36 21.96
N GLU A 193 -13.79 0.39 22.34
CA GLU A 193 -13.35 -1.00 22.53
C GLU A 193 -12.88 -1.62 21.21
N ARG A 194 -11.77 -2.35 21.29
CA ARG A 194 -11.28 -3.17 20.17
C ARG A 194 -12.20 -4.35 19.96
N THR A 195 -12.83 -4.40 18.81
CA THR A 195 -13.77 -5.47 18.45
C THR A 195 -13.61 -5.84 16.98
N ASP A 196 -14.15 -6.98 16.60
CA ASP A 196 -14.25 -7.36 15.20
C ASP A 196 -15.13 -6.36 14.44
N ARG A 197 -14.64 -5.86 13.30
CA ARG A 197 -15.38 -4.91 12.46
C ARG A 197 -15.39 -5.35 11.00
N VAL A 198 -16.47 -4.97 10.31
CA VAL A 198 -16.51 -5.03 8.86
C VAL A 198 -15.83 -3.77 8.32
N ILE A 199 -14.87 -3.99 7.43
CA ILE A 199 -14.17 -2.94 6.70
C ILE A 199 -14.87 -2.77 5.36
N HIS A 200 -15.22 -1.55 5.02
CA HIS A 200 -15.86 -1.20 3.75
C HIS A 200 -14.88 -0.45 2.86
N HIS A 201 -14.61 -0.97 1.67
CA HIS A 201 -13.74 -0.32 0.68
C HIS A 201 -14.49 0.76 -0.08
N LEU A 202 -13.84 1.92 -0.26
CA LEU A 202 -14.34 3.06 -1.02
C LEU A 202 -13.69 3.12 -2.41
N GLY A 203 -14.50 3.42 -3.41
CA GLY A 203 -14.01 3.64 -4.78
C GLY A 203 -13.23 2.45 -5.35
N ASP A 204 -12.45 2.73 -6.38
CA ASP A 204 -11.56 1.77 -7.03
C ASP A 204 -10.11 2.22 -6.81
N HIS A 205 -9.37 1.44 -6.04
CA HIS A 205 -7.95 1.67 -5.80
C HIS A 205 -7.13 0.41 -6.09
N PRO A 206 -5.92 0.50 -6.68
CA PRO A 206 -5.11 -0.67 -7.01
C PRO A 206 -4.87 -1.62 -5.84
N ILE A 207 -4.71 -1.10 -4.62
CA ILE A 207 -4.53 -1.92 -3.41
C ILE A 207 -5.72 -2.85 -3.18
N HIS A 208 -6.94 -2.39 -3.50
CA HIS A 208 -8.19 -3.14 -3.29
C HIS A 208 -8.69 -3.90 -4.52
N ALA A 209 -7.97 -3.83 -5.64
CA ALA A 209 -8.40 -4.46 -6.89
C ALA A 209 -8.71 -5.97 -6.70
N GLY A 210 -9.94 -6.37 -7.03
CA GLY A 210 -10.40 -7.76 -6.90
C GLY A 210 -10.68 -8.25 -5.46
N LEU A 211 -10.47 -7.43 -4.43
CA LEU A 211 -10.90 -7.75 -3.06
C LEU A 211 -12.41 -7.57 -2.89
N PRO A 212 -13.04 -8.29 -1.94
CA PRO A 212 -14.42 -8.01 -1.56
C PRO A 212 -14.62 -6.54 -1.17
N ARG A 213 -15.78 -5.98 -1.47
CA ARG A 213 -16.12 -4.60 -1.07
C ARG A 213 -16.22 -4.43 0.44
N ALA A 214 -16.55 -5.51 1.15
CA ALA A 214 -16.62 -5.55 2.59
C ALA A 214 -16.05 -6.87 3.12
N TRP A 215 -15.34 -6.83 4.24
CA TRP A 215 -14.71 -7.99 4.84
C TRP A 215 -14.47 -7.75 6.34
N LYS A 216 -14.41 -8.83 7.12
CA LYS A 216 -14.28 -8.73 8.57
C LYS A 216 -12.82 -8.84 9.03
N THR A 217 -12.40 -7.88 9.87
CA THR A 217 -11.11 -7.88 10.58
C THR A 217 -11.32 -8.11 12.07
N PRO A 218 -10.36 -8.78 12.76
CA PRO A 218 -10.45 -8.96 14.22
C PRO A 218 -9.99 -7.71 14.97
N LEU A 219 -10.57 -7.48 16.13
CA LEU A 219 -10.11 -6.59 17.22
C LEU A 219 -9.45 -5.27 16.79
N ILE A 220 -9.99 -4.60 15.77
CA ILE A 220 -9.44 -3.34 15.27
C ILE A 220 -9.78 -2.17 16.20
N GLU A 221 -8.89 -1.18 16.25
CA GLU A 221 -9.17 0.16 16.78
C GLU A 221 -9.78 1.04 15.69
N VAL A 222 -11.06 1.39 15.82
CA VAL A 222 -11.68 2.41 14.98
C VAL A 222 -11.33 3.78 15.57
N TYR A 223 -10.41 4.49 14.91
CA TYR A 223 -10.02 5.82 15.36
C TYR A 223 -11.10 6.84 15.05
N THR A 224 -11.81 7.25 16.08
CA THR A 224 -12.74 8.38 15.97
C THR A 224 -11.96 9.69 15.99
N HIS A 225 -12.38 10.63 15.15
CA HIS A 225 -11.77 11.96 15.08
C HIS A 225 -10.24 11.94 14.89
N ALA A 226 -9.68 11.00 14.13
CA ALA A 226 -8.28 11.14 13.69
C ALA A 226 -8.12 12.51 13.02
N ARG A 227 -7.13 13.31 13.44
CA ARG A 227 -7.02 14.71 13.05
C ARG A 227 -5.72 15.03 12.35
N GLY A 228 -5.80 16.00 11.47
CA GLY A 228 -4.62 16.46 10.75
C GLY A 228 -4.94 17.49 9.69
N PRO A 229 -3.95 17.89 8.89
CA PRO A 229 -4.16 18.76 7.73
C PRO A 229 -5.13 18.16 6.71
N ALA A 230 -5.11 16.83 6.54
CA ALA A 230 -5.92 16.08 5.58
C ALA A 230 -5.88 16.70 4.17
N GLU A 231 -4.68 17.14 3.76
CA GLU A 231 -4.39 17.69 2.43
C GLU A 231 -4.01 16.56 1.48
N ASN A 232 -4.46 16.62 0.24
CA ASN A 232 -4.18 15.63 -0.81
C ASN A 232 -4.43 14.18 -0.35
N LEU A 233 -5.45 13.99 0.49
CA LEU A 233 -5.80 12.75 1.14
C LEU A 233 -7.02 12.11 0.46
N THR A 234 -6.91 10.79 0.23
CA THR A 234 -8.00 9.95 -0.23
C THR A 234 -8.26 8.85 0.80
N VAL A 235 -9.48 8.77 1.32
CA VAL A 235 -9.92 7.67 2.19
C VAL A 235 -10.16 6.45 1.33
N LEU A 236 -9.57 5.31 1.69
CA LEU A 236 -9.68 4.04 0.94
C LEU A 236 -10.68 3.08 1.57
N SER A 237 -10.82 3.12 2.89
CA SER A 237 -11.78 2.27 3.62
C SER A 237 -12.25 2.92 4.91
N TYR A 238 -13.37 2.43 5.41
CA TYR A 238 -13.93 2.84 6.69
C TYR A 238 -14.46 1.63 7.47
N ALA A 239 -14.67 1.86 8.76
CA ALA A 239 -15.47 1.00 9.62
C ALA A 239 -16.44 1.83 10.46
N GLU A 240 -17.50 1.17 10.94
CA GLU A 240 -18.44 1.78 11.87
C GLU A 240 -17.96 1.63 13.32
N GLU A 241 -17.94 2.72 14.06
CA GLU A 241 -17.66 2.70 15.48
C GLU A 241 -18.81 1.98 16.20
N PRO A 242 -18.51 1.01 17.11
CA PRO A 242 -19.52 0.07 17.61
C PRO A 242 -20.69 0.67 18.39
N HIS A 243 -20.47 1.79 19.07
CA HIS A 243 -21.49 2.38 19.93
C HIS A 243 -22.32 3.46 19.23
N THR A 244 -21.72 4.21 18.31
CA THR A 244 -22.37 5.33 17.64
C THR A 244 -22.87 5.00 16.24
N GLY A 245 -22.30 3.95 15.60
CA GLY A 245 -22.53 3.64 14.19
C GLY A 245 -21.91 4.66 13.24
N GLU A 246 -21.13 5.61 13.75
CA GLU A 246 -20.43 6.59 12.92
C GLU A 246 -19.31 5.93 12.13
N ARG A 247 -19.10 6.38 10.88
CA ARG A 247 -18.16 5.80 9.94
C ARG A 247 -16.85 6.58 9.92
N TRP A 248 -15.76 5.92 10.28
CA TRP A 248 -14.45 6.53 10.41
C TRP A 248 -13.41 5.89 9.48
N PRO A 249 -12.47 6.67 8.91
CA PRO A 249 -11.42 6.14 8.06
C PRO A 249 -10.56 5.11 8.77
N ILE A 250 -10.28 4.01 8.08
CA ILE A 250 -9.37 2.94 8.52
C ILE A 250 -8.08 2.97 7.71
N GLU A 251 -8.20 3.18 6.40
CA GLU A 251 -7.09 3.31 5.46
C GLU A 251 -7.25 4.60 4.66
N TRP A 252 -6.14 5.27 4.45
CA TRP A 252 -6.10 6.43 3.57
C TRP A 252 -4.73 6.58 2.92
N THR A 253 -4.69 7.26 1.78
CA THR A 253 -3.46 7.65 1.10
C THR A 253 -3.30 9.15 1.11
N VAL A 254 -2.05 9.61 1.03
CA VAL A 254 -1.69 11.00 0.84
C VAL A 254 -0.70 11.12 -0.32
N ALA A 255 -0.91 12.08 -1.19
CA ALA A 255 0.08 12.49 -2.19
C ALA A 255 0.92 13.64 -1.60
N TYR A 256 2.24 13.41 -1.46
CA TYR A 256 3.16 14.40 -0.95
C TYR A 256 4.34 14.58 -1.92
N GLY A 257 4.42 15.72 -2.59
CA GLY A 257 5.33 15.91 -3.71
C GLY A 257 5.07 14.87 -4.82
N GLN A 258 6.09 14.09 -5.17
CA GLN A 258 5.98 12.97 -6.09
C GLN A 258 5.79 11.62 -5.37
N GLY A 259 5.81 11.62 -4.04
CA GLY A 259 5.70 10.43 -3.20
C GLY A 259 4.27 9.95 -2.98
N ARG A 260 4.17 8.73 -2.53
CA ARG A 260 2.93 8.06 -2.13
C ARG A 260 3.01 7.69 -0.67
N VAL A 261 1.98 8.01 0.09
CA VAL A 261 1.87 7.61 1.49
C VAL A 261 0.61 6.77 1.65
N TYR A 262 0.73 5.67 2.35
CA TYR A 262 -0.39 4.84 2.76
C TYR A 262 -0.40 4.75 4.28
N ASN A 263 -1.53 5.02 4.86
CA ASN A 263 -1.77 4.94 6.29
C ASN A 263 -2.80 3.86 6.60
N SER A 264 -2.61 3.19 7.72
CA SER A 264 -3.51 2.15 8.19
C SER A 264 -3.64 2.19 9.71
N THR A 265 -4.86 2.04 10.22
CA THR A 265 -5.09 1.80 11.66
C THR A 265 -4.97 0.33 12.01
N PHE A 266 -4.81 -0.58 11.04
CA PHE A 266 -4.44 -1.98 11.27
C PHE A 266 -3.03 -2.11 11.83
N GLY A 267 -2.72 -3.25 12.42
CA GLY A 267 -1.37 -3.60 12.83
C GLY A 267 -1.10 -3.32 14.30
N HIS A 268 -2.15 -3.28 15.12
CA HIS A 268 -2.02 -3.13 16.57
C HIS A 268 -1.26 -4.31 17.20
N VAL A 269 -0.22 -3.99 17.96
CA VAL A 269 0.52 -4.95 18.80
C VAL A 269 0.80 -4.28 20.14
N TRP A 270 -0.04 -4.60 21.14
CA TRP A 270 0.18 -4.04 22.45
C TRP A 270 1.28 -4.79 23.22
N ARG A 271 1.88 -4.10 24.19
CA ARG A 271 2.80 -4.75 25.14
C ARG A 271 2.03 -5.83 25.90
N ASP A 272 2.65 -6.99 26.09
CA ASP A 272 2.07 -8.14 26.78
C ASP A 272 0.87 -8.81 26.04
N GLU A 273 0.49 -8.35 24.84
CA GLU A 273 -0.52 -9.01 24.02
C GLU A 273 0.02 -10.37 23.55
N LYS A 274 -0.58 -11.47 24.02
CA LYS A 274 -0.08 -12.82 23.72
C LYS A 274 -0.27 -13.18 22.25
N ASP A 275 -1.44 -12.83 21.69
CA ASP A 275 -1.81 -13.13 20.32
C ASP A 275 -2.25 -11.84 19.58
N PRO A 276 -1.39 -11.21 18.80
CA PRO A 276 -1.74 -10.00 18.04
C PRO A 276 -2.54 -10.39 16.78
N VAL A 277 -3.79 -10.76 16.98
CA VAL A 277 -4.70 -11.28 15.92
C VAL A 277 -4.86 -10.30 14.76
N ASP A 278 -4.75 -8.99 14.99
CA ASP A 278 -4.80 -7.98 13.96
C ASP A 278 -3.66 -8.18 12.92
N MET A 279 -2.42 -8.43 13.40
CA MET A 279 -1.29 -8.75 12.52
C MET A 279 -1.42 -10.12 11.83
N ARG A 280 -2.21 -11.02 12.39
CA ARG A 280 -2.50 -12.36 11.82
C ARG A 280 -3.65 -12.37 10.83
N CYS A 281 -4.43 -11.28 10.74
CA CYS A 281 -5.54 -11.19 9.81
C CYS A 281 -5.08 -11.35 8.35
N ALA A 282 -5.61 -12.35 7.65
CA ALA A 282 -5.26 -12.62 6.25
C ALA A 282 -5.58 -11.43 5.33
N GLY A 283 -6.66 -10.70 5.62
CA GLY A 283 -7.02 -9.46 4.92
C GLY A 283 -5.95 -8.39 5.08
N PHE A 284 -5.56 -8.09 6.33
CA PHE A 284 -4.52 -7.08 6.58
C PHE A 284 -3.16 -7.48 6.00
N GLN A 285 -2.74 -8.75 6.13
CA GLN A 285 -1.48 -9.21 5.53
C GLN A 285 -1.47 -9.03 4.00
N THR A 286 -2.59 -9.32 3.35
CA THR A 286 -2.74 -9.10 1.90
C THR A 286 -2.67 -7.61 1.54
N LEU A 287 -3.35 -6.76 2.31
CA LEU A 287 -3.30 -5.30 2.13
C LEU A 287 -1.89 -4.75 2.34
N MET A 288 -1.14 -5.24 3.33
CA MET A 288 0.24 -4.82 3.57
C MET A 288 1.14 -5.08 2.36
N VAL A 289 1.10 -6.28 1.78
CA VAL A 289 1.88 -6.63 0.60
C VAL A 289 1.51 -5.73 -0.59
N ARG A 290 0.22 -5.57 -0.85
CA ARG A 290 -0.29 -4.74 -1.95
C ARG A 290 0.02 -3.26 -1.77
N ALA A 291 -0.08 -2.75 -0.54
CA ALA A 291 0.27 -1.37 -0.22
C ALA A 291 1.75 -1.10 -0.51
N VAL A 292 2.65 -2.01 -0.11
CA VAL A 292 4.09 -1.86 -0.37
C VAL A 292 4.39 -1.91 -1.88
N GLN A 293 3.71 -2.76 -2.65
CA GLN A 293 3.84 -2.76 -4.11
C GLN A 293 3.40 -1.44 -4.73
N TRP A 294 2.23 -0.93 -4.32
CA TRP A 294 1.70 0.33 -4.81
C TRP A 294 2.61 1.52 -4.43
N LEU A 295 3.13 1.54 -3.20
CA LEU A 295 4.05 2.55 -2.71
C LEU A 295 5.36 2.57 -3.51
N ALA A 296 5.87 1.41 -3.88
CA ALA A 296 7.05 1.25 -4.73
C ALA A 296 6.79 1.61 -6.21
N LYS A 297 5.58 2.06 -6.56
CA LYS A 297 5.16 2.34 -7.95
C LYS A 297 5.31 1.12 -8.86
N ARG A 298 5.18 -0.09 -8.30
CA ARG A 298 5.16 -1.36 -9.03
C ARG A 298 3.71 -1.79 -9.30
N PRO A 299 3.48 -2.69 -10.25
CA PRO A 299 2.18 -3.34 -10.38
C PRO A 299 1.76 -3.98 -9.05
N VAL A 300 0.49 -3.81 -8.69
CA VAL A 300 -0.12 -4.51 -7.56
C VAL A 300 -0.64 -5.84 -8.09
N ASP A 301 0.24 -6.83 -8.11
CA ASP A 301 -0.01 -8.15 -8.69
C ASP A 301 -0.16 -9.27 -7.64
N GLU A 302 -0.12 -8.91 -6.35
CA GLU A 302 -0.47 -9.85 -5.29
C GLU A 302 -1.89 -10.34 -5.48
N THR A 303 -2.04 -11.64 -5.70
CA THR A 303 -3.35 -12.24 -5.94
C THR A 303 -4.22 -12.20 -4.69
N VAL A 304 -5.55 -12.19 -4.88
CA VAL A 304 -6.48 -12.36 -3.76
C VAL A 304 -6.35 -13.81 -3.29
N PRO A 305 -5.88 -14.05 -2.06
CA PRO A 305 -5.71 -15.43 -1.58
C PRO A 305 -7.07 -16.05 -1.25
N GLY A 306 -7.16 -17.39 -1.36
CA GLY A 306 -8.40 -18.12 -1.09
C GLY A 306 -8.88 -18.04 0.37
N ASP A 307 -7.99 -17.63 1.29
CA ASP A 307 -8.28 -17.37 2.70
C ASP A 307 -8.55 -15.88 3.00
N PHE A 308 -8.76 -15.04 1.99
CA PHE A 308 -9.15 -13.65 2.24
C PHE A 308 -10.51 -13.63 2.97
N PRO A 309 -10.67 -12.83 4.06
CA PRO A 309 -11.91 -12.82 4.83
C PRO A 309 -13.09 -12.26 4.01
N ASP A 310 -14.28 -12.69 4.36
CA ASP A 310 -15.56 -12.11 3.94
C ASP A 310 -16.20 -11.31 5.10
N GLU A 311 -17.41 -10.80 4.92
CA GLU A 311 -18.14 -10.07 5.96
C GLU A 311 -18.56 -10.94 7.15
N GLY A 312 -18.70 -12.24 6.96
CA GLY A 312 -19.21 -13.19 7.95
C GLY A 312 -18.16 -13.66 8.94
N ALA A 313 -16.90 -13.78 8.50
CA ALA A 313 -15.87 -14.44 9.30
C ALA A 313 -14.48 -13.83 9.15
N VAL A 314 -13.81 -13.68 10.29
CA VAL A 314 -12.38 -13.39 10.37
C VAL A 314 -11.58 -14.59 9.85
N ARG A 315 -10.46 -14.32 9.19
CA ARG A 315 -9.48 -15.33 8.77
C ARG A 315 -8.10 -14.96 9.30
N LEU A 316 -7.50 -15.88 10.05
CA LEU A 316 -6.17 -15.67 10.66
C LEU A 316 -5.15 -16.60 10.03
N ARG A 317 -3.94 -16.11 9.86
CA ARG A 317 -2.74 -16.86 9.46
C ARG A 317 -1.79 -17.00 10.65
N GLU A 318 -0.92 -18.01 10.58
CA GLU A 318 0.16 -18.19 11.55
C GLU A 318 1.32 -17.23 11.30
#